data_2e5c6f4db13cf6737413fd7cd6fc604a
#
_entry.id   2e5c6f4db13cf6737413fd7cd6fc604a
#
_cell.length_a   1.000
_cell.length_b   1.000
_cell.length_c   1.000
_cell.angle_alpha   90.00
_cell.angle_beta   90.00
_cell.angle_gamma   90.00
#
_symmetry.space_group_name_H-M   'P 1'
#
loop_
_entity.id
_entity.type
_entity.pdbx_description
1 polymer ?
#
loop_
_entity_poly.entity_id
_entity_poly.type
_entity_poly.pdbx_seq_one_letter_code
_entity_poly.pdbx_strand_id
1 'polypeptide(L)'
;MKKKFEEKEGITLIALVITIIVLLILAGVSIAMLTGDNGILTQATEAKKVNTIGAEKEQIRLAMQSLKMKKQADNVSAQVTPAELKKQLEDDGAKNVTVESGENESLVVKYQESKNKYVVKQDGRIEGNGQNSGNPGGGESGNLPSTADTTPFLPTGATVVEKDLNKGVVIKDSNGNEWTWIEVPKSIYTNSEYNGGTAPASSTDYAKIESTMQNYAKDYRESEYIDTWYSEEQHGFASAEEYNNHKNTMLKSVYENGGFYIGRYEAGTNTLRTSDDAELTTLVIKEGAYPYNWITNKQAQEKSKELATGGKTSSLMFGIQWDLVLKHIENKKGKTQAELKIDSTTWGNYRNATFEVTKGKYSTDYGKTFQEVNGTYTKPLFSTDEGILLTTGATERNSVLNIYDLAGNVSEWTLEKGVYTEFASVCRGTTCCDDSGSFDTACSRKNGDTYSGRFTVSFRPALW
;
A
#
# COMPACT_ATOMS: atom_id res chain seq x y z
N MET A 1 -17.86 -45.86 -67.73
CA MET A 1 -17.25 -45.56 -66.43
C MET A 1 -16.56 -44.23 -66.50
N LYS A 2 -17.15 -43.14 -65.93
CA LYS A 2 -16.49 -41.82 -65.82
C LYS A 2 -15.82 -41.77 -64.45
N LYS A 3 -14.48 -41.69 -64.42
CA LYS A 3 -13.72 -41.43 -63.21
C LYS A 3 -13.95 -39.98 -62.78
N LYS A 4 -14.55 -39.80 -61.60
CA LYS A 4 -14.61 -38.51 -60.90
C LYS A 4 -13.18 -38.19 -60.43
N PHE A 5 -12.65 -37.10 -60.92
CA PHE A 5 -11.45 -36.48 -60.33
C PHE A 5 -11.89 -35.74 -59.06
N GLU A 6 -11.37 -36.15 -57.91
CA GLU A 6 -11.49 -35.36 -56.68
C GLU A 6 -10.52 -34.20 -56.83
N GLU A 7 -11.04 -32.98 -56.88
CA GLU A 7 -10.22 -31.77 -56.75
C GLU A 7 -9.69 -31.69 -55.31
N LYS A 8 -8.37 -31.87 -55.17
CA LYS A 8 -7.68 -31.53 -53.95
C LYS A 8 -7.58 -30.01 -53.87
N GLU A 9 -8.41 -29.38 -53.07
CA GLU A 9 -8.28 -27.96 -52.74
C GLU A 9 -6.93 -27.70 -52.09
N GLY A 10 -5.97 -27.19 -52.82
CA GLY A 10 -4.65 -26.75 -52.34
C GLY A 10 -4.83 -25.44 -51.59
N ILE A 11 -4.15 -25.32 -50.43
CA ILE A 11 -4.05 -24.06 -49.68
C ILE A 11 -3.48 -23.00 -50.64
N THR A 12 -4.20 -21.89 -50.87
CA THR A 12 -3.69 -20.80 -51.70
C THR A 12 -2.42 -20.19 -51.09
N LEU A 13 -1.47 -19.75 -51.95
CA LEU A 13 -0.23 -19.12 -51.49
C LEU A 13 -0.50 -17.99 -50.48
N ILE A 14 -1.56 -17.24 -50.67
CA ILE A 14 -1.99 -16.15 -49.77
C ILE A 14 -2.39 -16.73 -48.41
N ALA A 15 -3.18 -17.81 -48.37
CA ALA A 15 -3.57 -18.42 -47.08
C ALA A 15 -2.36 -18.98 -46.33
N LEU A 16 -1.41 -19.56 -47.03
CA LEU A 16 -0.14 -20.05 -46.45
C LEU A 16 0.69 -18.88 -45.82
N VAL A 17 0.85 -17.80 -46.56
CA VAL A 17 1.56 -16.60 -46.08
C VAL A 17 0.87 -15.97 -44.85
N ILE A 18 -0.44 -15.82 -44.87
CA ILE A 18 -1.21 -15.31 -43.74
C ILE A 18 -1.03 -16.23 -42.51
N THR A 19 -1.10 -17.54 -42.71
CA THR A 19 -0.91 -18.51 -41.62
C THR A 19 0.51 -18.42 -41.01
N ILE A 20 1.54 -18.25 -41.81
CA ILE A 20 2.93 -18.07 -41.34
C ILE A 20 3.06 -16.75 -40.56
N ILE A 21 2.48 -15.64 -41.05
CA ILE A 21 2.52 -14.36 -40.36
C ILE A 21 1.80 -14.45 -39.01
N VAL A 22 0.63 -15.07 -38.96
CA VAL A 22 -0.13 -15.25 -37.70
C VAL A 22 0.64 -16.12 -36.71
N LEU A 23 1.29 -17.22 -37.19
CA LEU A 23 2.11 -18.06 -36.33
C LEU A 23 3.35 -17.33 -35.79
N LEU A 24 3.98 -16.46 -36.60
CA LEU A 24 5.12 -15.65 -36.16
C LEU A 24 4.71 -14.60 -35.12
N ILE A 25 3.55 -13.96 -35.30
CA ILE A 25 3.00 -13.00 -34.31
C ILE A 25 2.67 -13.74 -33.01
N LEU A 26 1.98 -14.87 -33.07
CA LEU A 26 1.65 -15.67 -31.89
C LEU A 26 2.88 -16.17 -31.15
N ALA A 27 3.91 -16.65 -31.91
CA ALA A 27 5.19 -17.05 -31.33
C ALA A 27 5.91 -15.86 -30.66
N GLY A 28 5.92 -14.70 -31.31
CA GLY A 28 6.53 -13.48 -30.78
C GLY A 28 5.85 -12.99 -29.49
N VAL A 29 4.52 -13.00 -29.47
CA VAL A 29 3.75 -12.65 -28.25
C VAL A 29 3.97 -13.67 -27.14
N SER A 30 3.99 -14.97 -27.46
CA SER A 30 4.22 -16.02 -26.47
C SER A 30 5.62 -15.94 -25.87
N ILE A 31 6.65 -15.65 -26.66
CA ILE A 31 8.01 -15.46 -26.19
C ILE A 31 8.11 -14.19 -25.33
N ALA A 32 7.48 -13.09 -25.73
CA ALA A 32 7.48 -11.86 -24.97
C ALA A 32 6.75 -12.01 -23.60
N MET A 33 5.67 -12.79 -23.54
CA MET A 33 5.00 -13.15 -22.29
C MET A 33 5.85 -14.02 -21.36
N LEU A 34 6.73 -14.86 -21.91
CA LEU A 34 7.59 -15.74 -21.13
C LEU A 34 8.89 -15.06 -20.68
N THR A 35 9.51 -14.22 -21.52
CA THR A 35 10.88 -13.71 -21.33
C THR A 35 11.00 -12.19 -21.32
N GLY A 36 9.91 -11.43 -21.54
CA GLY A 36 9.90 -9.97 -21.43
C GLY A 36 10.11 -9.51 -19.96
N ASP A 37 10.36 -8.22 -19.76
CA ASP A 37 10.58 -7.65 -18.42
C ASP A 37 9.47 -7.97 -17.43
N ASN A 38 8.23 -8.20 -17.91
CA ASN A 38 7.08 -8.68 -17.16
C ASN A 38 6.75 -10.17 -17.42
N GLY A 39 7.67 -10.93 -18.02
CA GLY A 39 7.45 -12.33 -18.36
C GLY A 39 7.39 -13.23 -17.13
N ILE A 40 6.63 -14.33 -17.23
CA ILE A 40 6.47 -15.32 -16.13
C ILE A 40 7.82 -15.85 -15.65
N LEU A 41 8.79 -16.06 -16.55
CA LEU A 41 10.12 -16.53 -16.18
C LEU A 41 10.93 -15.47 -15.43
N THR A 42 10.78 -14.21 -15.81
CA THR A 42 11.41 -13.07 -15.12
C THR A 42 10.80 -12.92 -13.73
N GLN A 43 9.46 -12.95 -13.60
CA GLN A 43 8.79 -12.91 -12.32
C GLN A 43 9.13 -14.09 -11.40
N ALA A 44 9.23 -15.31 -11.95
CA ALA A 44 9.65 -16.49 -11.20
C ALA A 44 11.10 -16.39 -10.70
N THR A 45 11.99 -15.82 -11.50
CA THR A 45 13.39 -15.58 -11.14
C THR A 45 13.52 -14.50 -10.05
N GLU A 46 12.77 -13.42 -10.18
CA GLU A 46 12.69 -12.36 -9.19
C GLU A 46 12.10 -12.88 -7.87
N ALA A 47 10.99 -13.63 -7.90
CA ALA A 47 10.38 -14.24 -6.72
C ALA A 47 11.36 -15.19 -6.01
N LYS A 48 12.11 -16.00 -6.77
CA LYS A 48 13.14 -16.87 -6.21
C LYS A 48 14.25 -16.08 -5.55
N LYS A 49 14.72 -14.99 -6.17
CA LYS A 49 15.74 -14.10 -5.60
C LYS A 49 15.26 -13.45 -4.31
N VAL A 50 14.03 -12.95 -4.30
CA VAL A 50 13.38 -12.34 -3.12
C VAL A 50 13.29 -13.34 -1.97
N ASN A 51 12.82 -14.56 -2.25
CA ASN A 51 12.72 -15.63 -1.24
C ASN A 51 14.09 -16.01 -0.69
N THR A 52 15.12 -16.06 -1.53
CA THR A 52 16.50 -16.34 -1.09
C THR A 52 17.01 -15.25 -0.15
N ILE A 53 16.83 -13.98 -0.52
CA ILE A 53 17.24 -12.83 0.33
C ILE A 53 16.48 -12.84 1.68
N GLY A 54 15.20 -13.14 1.65
CA GLY A 54 14.37 -13.26 2.87
C GLY A 54 14.88 -14.37 3.80
N ALA A 55 15.13 -15.55 3.24
CA ALA A 55 15.64 -16.70 3.99
C ALA A 55 17.04 -16.45 4.60
N GLU A 56 17.95 -15.85 3.82
CA GLU A 56 19.30 -15.51 4.30
C GLU A 56 19.27 -14.46 5.41
N LYS A 57 18.43 -13.42 5.30
CA LYS A 57 18.26 -12.42 6.37
C LYS A 57 17.69 -13.03 7.64
N GLU A 58 16.71 -13.91 7.52
CA GLU A 58 16.12 -14.59 8.68
C GLU A 58 17.14 -15.51 9.35
N GLN A 59 17.93 -16.24 8.57
CA GLN A 59 19.02 -17.06 9.08
C GLN A 59 20.05 -16.25 9.88
N ILE A 60 20.48 -15.10 9.34
CA ILE A 60 21.38 -14.18 10.04
C ILE A 60 20.74 -13.65 11.33
N ARG A 61 19.45 -13.28 11.30
CA ARG A 61 18.73 -12.76 12.46
C ARG A 61 18.67 -13.78 13.59
N LEU A 62 18.29 -15.02 13.28
CA LEU A 62 18.21 -16.11 14.24
C LEU A 62 19.58 -16.45 14.84
N ALA A 63 20.63 -16.50 14.00
CA ALA A 63 21.99 -16.75 14.45
C ALA A 63 22.50 -15.65 15.42
N MET A 64 22.27 -14.38 15.08
CA MET A 64 22.62 -13.24 15.95
C MET A 64 21.85 -13.29 17.28
N GLN A 65 20.56 -13.60 17.24
CA GLN A 65 19.73 -13.72 18.44
C GLN A 65 20.20 -14.86 19.33
N SER A 66 20.47 -16.04 18.76
CA SER A 66 20.97 -17.21 19.48
C SER A 66 22.32 -16.91 20.18
N LEU A 67 23.24 -16.27 19.47
CA LEU A 67 24.55 -15.90 20.04
C LEU A 67 24.42 -14.88 21.16
N LYS A 68 23.57 -13.87 21.04
CA LYS A 68 23.33 -12.89 22.10
C LYS A 68 22.72 -13.53 23.32
N MET A 69 21.76 -14.41 23.17
CA MET A 69 21.16 -15.14 24.32
C MET A 69 22.19 -16.00 25.02
N LYS A 70 23.07 -16.71 24.29
CA LYS A 70 24.17 -17.48 24.89
C LYS A 70 25.15 -16.58 25.68
N LYS A 71 25.59 -15.48 25.06
CA LYS A 71 26.53 -14.54 25.71
C LYS A 71 25.93 -13.89 26.96
N GLN A 72 24.63 -13.59 26.92
CA GLN A 72 23.93 -13.04 28.08
C GLN A 72 23.80 -14.08 29.21
N ALA A 73 23.57 -15.34 28.88
CA ALA A 73 23.52 -16.44 29.85
C ALA A 73 24.92 -16.70 30.50
N ASP A 74 25.98 -16.56 29.71
CA ASP A 74 27.36 -16.82 30.16
C ASP A 74 28.04 -15.60 30.80
N ASN A 75 27.32 -14.46 30.94
CA ASN A 75 27.87 -13.18 31.44
C ASN A 75 29.13 -12.68 30.69
N VAL A 76 29.23 -12.97 29.41
CA VAL A 76 30.34 -12.58 28.53
C VAL A 76 29.97 -11.34 27.71
N SER A 77 30.95 -10.63 27.16
CA SER A 77 30.74 -9.46 26.30
C SER A 77 29.64 -9.66 25.30
N ALA A 78 28.68 -8.72 25.20
CA ALA A 78 27.52 -8.78 24.29
C ALA A 78 27.90 -8.69 22.81
N GLN A 79 29.15 -8.35 22.44
CA GLN A 79 29.58 -8.25 21.04
C GLN A 79 29.79 -9.64 20.42
N VAL A 80 29.16 -9.82 19.23
CA VAL A 80 29.31 -11.03 18.42
C VAL A 80 30.49 -10.85 17.47
N THR A 81 31.41 -11.81 17.48
CA THR A 81 32.59 -11.82 16.59
C THR A 81 32.26 -12.44 15.25
N PRO A 82 33.04 -12.14 14.15
CA PRO A 82 32.87 -12.78 12.87
C PRO A 82 32.95 -14.31 12.92
N ALA A 83 33.84 -14.86 13.69
CA ALA A 83 34.03 -16.31 13.84
C ALA A 83 32.82 -16.98 14.50
N GLU A 84 32.26 -16.37 15.54
CA GLU A 84 31.07 -16.87 16.23
C GLU A 84 29.86 -16.86 15.30
N LEU A 85 29.63 -15.74 14.59
CA LEU A 85 28.50 -15.64 13.67
C LEU A 85 28.62 -16.62 12.51
N LYS A 86 29.83 -16.75 11.93
CA LYS A 86 30.07 -17.72 10.86
C LYS A 86 29.76 -19.14 11.33
N LYS A 87 30.32 -19.55 12.49
CA LYS A 87 30.08 -20.88 13.05
C LYS A 87 28.60 -21.14 13.31
N GLN A 88 27.87 -20.17 13.90
CA GLN A 88 26.44 -20.33 14.19
C GLN A 88 25.63 -20.47 12.87
N LEU A 89 25.95 -19.68 11.83
CA LEU A 89 25.31 -19.78 10.52
C LEU A 89 25.53 -21.15 9.86
N GLU A 90 26.75 -21.69 9.97
CA GLU A 90 27.10 -23.02 9.46
C GLU A 90 26.38 -24.13 10.25
N ASP A 91 26.31 -24.00 11.60
CA ASP A 91 25.58 -24.92 12.47
C ASP A 91 24.05 -24.88 12.16
N ASP A 92 23.49 -23.71 11.77
CA ASP A 92 22.11 -23.51 11.37
C ASP A 92 21.85 -23.88 9.88
N GLY A 93 22.84 -24.51 9.22
CA GLY A 93 22.69 -25.07 7.87
C GLY A 93 23.04 -24.12 6.71
N ALA A 94 23.61 -22.94 6.97
CA ALA A 94 24.13 -22.08 5.91
C ALA A 94 25.35 -22.72 5.23
N LYS A 95 25.32 -22.76 3.91
CA LYS A 95 26.45 -23.31 3.11
C LYS A 95 27.25 -22.18 2.49
N ASN A 96 28.57 -22.34 2.43
CA ASN A 96 29.47 -21.44 1.73
C ASN A 96 29.30 -19.97 2.15
N VAL A 97 29.18 -19.71 3.48
CA VAL A 97 29.05 -18.37 4.07
C VAL A 97 30.44 -17.89 4.58
N THR A 98 30.74 -16.62 4.36
CA THR A 98 31.89 -15.94 4.96
C THR A 98 31.40 -14.76 5.81
N VAL A 99 32.07 -14.53 6.95
CA VAL A 99 31.79 -13.41 7.85
C VAL A 99 33.09 -12.68 8.14
N GLU A 100 33.10 -11.38 7.92
CA GLU A 100 34.25 -10.49 8.09
C GLU A 100 33.85 -9.32 9.01
N SER A 101 34.84 -8.66 9.63
CA SER A 101 34.62 -7.39 10.33
C SER A 101 34.31 -6.27 9.32
N GLY A 102 33.27 -5.49 9.59
CA GLY A 102 32.91 -4.29 8.85
C GLY A 102 33.28 -3.02 9.63
N GLU A 103 32.88 -1.87 9.10
CA GLU A 103 33.05 -0.57 9.76
C GLU A 103 32.10 -0.44 10.95
N ASN A 104 32.49 0.39 11.95
CA ASN A 104 31.70 0.68 13.15
C ASN A 104 31.20 -0.59 13.86
N GLU A 105 32.10 -1.53 14.13
CA GLU A 105 31.83 -2.80 14.85
C GLU A 105 30.75 -3.67 14.18
N SER A 106 30.43 -3.42 12.90
CA SER A 106 29.51 -4.27 12.14
C SER A 106 30.18 -5.55 11.64
N LEU A 107 29.36 -6.53 11.25
CA LEU A 107 29.77 -7.77 10.63
C LEU A 107 29.33 -7.80 9.17
N VAL A 108 30.15 -8.28 8.27
CA VAL A 108 29.83 -8.43 6.85
C VAL A 108 29.66 -9.91 6.54
N VAL A 109 28.43 -10.32 6.26
CA VAL A 109 28.08 -11.70 5.91
C VAL A 109 27.94 -11.80 4.40
N LYS A 110 28.62 -12.78 3.77
CA LYS A 110 28.55 -13.04 2.32
C LYS A 110 28.17 -14.49 2.06
N TYR A 111 27.11 -14.70 1.29
CA TYR A 111 26.69 -16.02 0.79
C TYR A 111 27.25 -16.23 -0.62
N GLN A 112 28.08 -17.27 -0.79
CA GLN A 112 28.79 -17.49 -2.07
C GLN A 112 27.85 -17.95 -3.20
N GLU A 113 26.80 -18.72 -2.87
CA GLU A 113 25.87 -19.26 -3.88
C GLU A 113 24.96 -18.19 -4.46
N SER A 114 24.36 -17.36 -3.62
CA SER A 114 23.49 -16.27 -4.02
C SER A 114 24.26 -15.01 -4.42
N LYS A 115 25.53 -14.91 -4.05
CA LYS A 115 26.41 -13.72 -4.15
C LYS A 115 25.88 -12.52 -3.33
N ASN A 116 25.00 -12.77 -2.39
CA ASN A 116 24.45 -11.74 -1.50
C ASN A 116 25.45 -11.36 -0.41
N LYS A 117 25.44 -10.06 -0.08
CA LYS A 117 26.28 -9.46 0.97
C LYS A 117 25.44 -8.65 1.94
N TYR A 118 25.55 -8.88 3.22
CA TYR A 118 24.80 -8.20 4.27
C TYR A 118 25.75 -7.54 5.26
N VAL A 119 25.40 -6.34 5.71
CA VAL A 119 26.06 -5.67 6.85
C VAL A 119 25.18 -5.86 8.06
N VAL A 120 25.70 -6.50 9.10
CA VAL A 120 24.97 -6.86 10.31
C VAL A 120 25.52 -6.03 11.47
N LYS A 121 24.68 -5.22 12.08
CA LYS A 121 25.03 -4.43 13.26
C LYS A 121 25.02 -5.29 14.53
N GLN A 122 25.76 -4.88 15.55
CA GLN A 122 25.79 -5.59 16.83
C GLN A 122 24.43 -5.65 17.53
N ASP A 123 23.50 -4.75 17.23
CA ASP A 123 22.11 -4.80 17.73
C ASP A 123 21.23 -5.83 17.00
N GLY A 124 21.72 -6.43 15.91
CA GLY A 124 21.02 -7.43 15.10
C GLY A 124 20.32 -6.83 13.87
N ARG A 125 20.43 -5.53 13.62
CA ARG A 125 19.94 -4.91 12.37
C ARG A 125 20.79 -5.37 11.20
N ILE A 126 20.12 -5.67 10.07
CA ILE A 126 20.76 -6.12 8.84
C ILE A 126 20.56 -5.03 7.78
N GLU A 127 21.67 -4.43 7.34
CA GLU A 127 21.71 -3.43 6.30
C GLU A 127 22.22 -4.07 4.99
N GLY A 128 21.69 -3.62 3.85
CA GLY A 128 22.08 -4.13 2.54
C GLY A 128 21.37 -5.44 2.13
N ASN A 129 21.32 -5.64 0.84
CA ASN A 129 20.97 -6.88 0.17
C ASN A 129 22.04 -7.14 -0.90
N GLY A 130 23.08 -7.86 -0.53
CA GLY A 130 24.19 -8.19 -1.40
C GLY A 130 23.96 -8.17 -2.89
N GLN A 131 24.35 -7.11 -3.55
CA GLN A 131 24.98 -7.23 -4.86
C GLN A 131 25.87 -6.02 -5.12
N ASN A 132 27.15 -6.31 -5.37
CA ASN A 132 28.02 -5.42 -6.10
C ASN A 132 28.10 -5.98 -7.51
N SER A 133 27.46 -5.36 -8.48
CA SER A 133 27.86 -5.45 -9.88
C SER A 133 27.01 -4.57 -10.76
N GLY A 134 27.68 -3.84 -11.58
CA GLY A 134 27.16 -2.90 -12.53
C GLY A 134 25.99 -3.39 -13.35
N ASN A 135 25.04 -2.51 -13.49
CA ASN A 135 23.98 -2.56 -14.46
C ASN A 135 23.91 -1.23 -15.19
N PRO A 136 23.64 -1.21 -16.45
CA PRO A 136 23.07 -0.05 -17.10
C PRO A 136 21.55 -0.27 -17.27
N GLY A 137 20.76 0.45 -16.51
CA GLY A 137 19.35 0.61 -16.82
C GLY A 137 18.38 0.46 -15.65
N GLY A 138 17.99 1.55 -15.01
CA GLY A 138 16.69 1.70 -14.41
C GLY A 138 16.56 1.51 -12.91
N GLY A 139 16.28 2.58 -12.18
CA GLY A 139 15.72 2.59 -10.83
C GLY A 139 16.74 2.46 -9.71
N GLU A 140 17.16 3.57 -9.16
CA GLU A 140 17.92 3.62 -7.90
C GLU A 140 17.20 2.80 -6.83
N SER A 141 17.88 1.79 -6.30
CA SER A 141 17.56 1.20 -4.98
C SER A 141 17.81 2.30 -3.94
N GLY A 142 16.88 3.26 -3.87
CA GLY A 142 17.01 4.45 -3.07
C GLY A 142 16.90 4.10 -1.60
N ASN A 143 17.92 4.46 -0.82
CA ASN A 143 17.77 4.50 0.62
C ASN A 143 16.62 5.44 0.96
N LEU A 144 15.57 4.91 1.57
CA LEU A 144 14.49 5.72 2.12
C LEU A 144 15.04 6.63 3.23
N PRO A 145 14.51 7.84 3.38
CA PRO A 145 14.95 8.75 4.44
C PRO A 145 14.63 8.14 5.81
N SER A 146 15.55 8.28 6.75
CA SER A 146 15.37 7.83 8.13
C SER A 146 15.77 8.95 9.08
N THR A 147 14.90 9.23 10.05
CA THR A 147 15.14 10.18 11.12
C THR A 147 14.92 9.51 12.47
N ALA A 148 15.17 10.22 13.58
CA ALA A 148 14.84 9.72 14.91
C ALA A 148 13.34 9.41 15.06
N ASP A 149 12.48 10.16 14.37
CA ASP A 149 11.03 10.10 14.47
C ASP A 149 10.38 9.12 13.49
N THR A 150 11.00 8.87 12.33
CA THR A 150 10.37 8.05 11.31
C THR A 150 11.40 7.28 10.49
N THR A 151 11.07 6.03 10.18
CA THR A 151 11.91 5.10 9.42
C THR A 151 11.02 4.37 8.41
N PRO A 152 10.68 5.00 7.27
CA PRO A 152 9.91 4.33 6.23
C PRO A 152 10.59 3.03 5.83
N PHE A 153 9.82 1.95 5.70
CA PHE A 153 10.32 0.66 5.23
C PHE A 153 10.09 0.50 3.73
N LEU A 154 10.96 -0.24 3.08
CA LEU A 154 10.78 -0.62 1.67
C LEU A 154 10.39 -2.11 1.62
N PRO A 155 9.13 -2.44 1.25
CA PRO A 155 8.72 -3.83 1.04
C PRO A 155 9.62 -4.52 0.01
N THR A 156 9.86 -5.81 0.18
CA THR A 156 10.68 -6.56 -0.77
C THR A 156 10.07 -6.49 -2.18
N GLY A 157 10.89 -6.15 -3.17
CA GLY A 157 10.46 -5.96 -4.55
C GLY A 157 9.89 -4.58 -4.89
N ALA A 158 9.73 -3.70 -3.91
CA ALA A 158 9.30 -2.33 -4.15
C ALA A 158 10.47 -1.41 -4.54
N THR A 159 10.16 -0.34 -5.26
CA THR A 159 11.10 0.71 -5.67
C THR A 159 10.67 2.06 -5.08
N VAL A 160 11.61 2.97 -4.89
CA VAL A 160 11.34 4.33 -4.40
C VAL A 160 11.01 5.24 -5.58
N VAL A 161 9.87 5.94 -5.50
CA VAL A 161 9.41 6.92 -6.50
C VAL A 161 9.73 8.36 -6.04
N GLU A 162 9.45 8.68 -4.77
CA GLU A 162 9.80 9.95 -4.14
C GLU A 162 10.38 9.68 -2.75
N LYS A 163 11.46 10.33 -2.40
CA LYS A 163 12.16 10.14 -1.11
C LYS A 163 12.14 11.36 -0.18
N ASP A 164 11.59 12.46 -0.60
CA ASP A 164 11.50 13.67 0.23
C ASP A 164 10.35 13.57 1.24
N LEU A 165 10.69 13.50 2.53
CA LEU A 165 9.70 13.48 3.63
C LEU A 165 8.77 14.70 3.65
N ASN A 166 9.17 15.82 3.08
CA ASN A 166 8.35 17.04 3.03
C ASN A 166 7.40 17.06 1.83
N LYS A 167 7.68 16.25 0.81
CA LYS A 167 6.79 16.09 -0.36
C LYS A 167 5.86 14.89 -0.23
N GLY A 168 6.13 14.01 0.73
CA GLY A 168 5.49 12.71 0.88
C GLY A 168 6.29 11.63 0.15
N VAL A 169 6.93 10.74 0.91
CA VAL A 169 7.69 9.59 0.37
C VAL A 169 6.74 8.65 -0.34
N VAL A 170 7.09 8.25 -1.56
CA VAL A 170 6.31 7.31 -2.37
C VAL A 170 7.14 6.10 -2.76
N ILE A 171 6.57 4.93 -2.60
CA ILE A 171 7.09 3.68 -3.12
C ILE A 171 6.13 3.07 -4.14
N LYS A 172 6.67 2.24 -5.03
CA LYS A 172 5.92 1.44 -6.00
C LYS A 172 6.23 -0.02 -5.77
N ASP A 173 5.20 -0.85 -5.53
CA ASP A 173 5.36 -2.29 -5.36
C ASP A 173 5.60 -3.01 -6.70
N SER A 174 5.88 -4.32 -6.65
CA SER A 174 6.14 -5.14 -7.84
C SER A 174 4.96 -5.23 -8.81
N ASN A 175 3.74 -4.96 -8.37
CA ASN A 175 2.53 -4.93 -9.19
C ASN A 175 2.27 -3.53 -9.77
N GLY A 176 3.13 -2.56 -9.44
CA GLY A 176 3.04 -1.19 -9.87
C GLY A 176 2.03 -0.34 -9.09
N ASN A 177 1.55 -0.81 -7.93
CA ASN A 177 0.75 0.00 -7.02
C ASN A 177 1.64 1.00 -6.30
N GLU A 178 1.15 2.21 -6.12
CA GLU A 178 1.87 3.30 -5.50
C GLU A 178 1.34 3.60 -4.09
N TRP A 179 2.28 3.77 -3.15
CA TRP A 179 2.00 3.92 -1.72
C TRP A 179 2.69 5.16 -1.18
N THR A 180 1.99 5.98 -0.41
CA THR A 180 2.52 7.19 0.21
C THR A 180 2.73 6.98 1.71
N TRP A 181 3.90 7.37 2.22
CA TRP A 181 4.26 7.28 3.63
C TRP A 181 3.56 8.34 4.47
N ILE A 182 2.96 7.92 5.56
CA ILE A 182 2.33 8.75 6.59
C ILE A 182 3.22 8.70 7.83
N GLU A 183 3.81 9.83 8.17
CA GLU A 183 4.67 9.94 9.35
C GLU A 183 3.83 10.10 10.61
N VAL A 184 4.11 9.25 11.60
CA VAL A 184 3.63 9.32 12.98
C VAL A 184 4.85 9.38 13.88
N PRO A 185 5.29 10.56 14.32
CA PRO A 185 6.60 10.72 14.96
C PRO A 185 6.76 9.85 16.20
N LYS A 186 7.88 9.13 16.32
CA LYS A 186 8.18 8.31 17.52
C LYS A 186 8.27 9.15 18.79
N SER A 187 8.61 10.42 18.66
CA SER A 187 8.65 11.38 19.78
C SER A 187 7.32 11.59 20.50
N ILE A 188 6.17 11.24 19.87
CA ILE A 188 4.87 11.30 20.56
C ILE A 188 4.80 10.38 21.78
N TYR A 189 5.60 9.33 21.81
CA TYR A 189 5.65 8.36 22.91
C TYR A 189 6.58 8.77 24.06
N THR A 190 7.43 9.79 23.89
CA THR A 190 8.47 10.18 24.87
C THR A 190 7.90 10.51 26.25
N ASN A 191 6.71 11.13 26.28
CA ASN A 191 6.03 11.52 27.53
C ASN A 191 4.66 10.80 27.68
N SER A 192 4.48 9.65 27.07
CA SER A 192 3.26 8.86 27.14
C SER A 192 3.37 7.76 28.21
N GLU A 193 2.23 7.14 28.54
CA GLU A 193 2.21 5.96 29.41
C GLU A 193 3.00 4.78 28.85
N TYR A 194 3.19 4.75 27.50
CA TYR A 194 4.04 3.81 26.80
C TYR A 194 5.23 4.57 26.21
N ASN A 195 6.27 4.76 27.02
CA ASN A 195 7.43 5.57 26.65
C ASN A 195 8.52 4.79 25.90
N GLY A 196 8.22 3.60 25.45
CA GLY A 196 9.07 2.85 24.56
C GLY A 196 10.28 2.17 25.24
N GLY A 197 11.14 1.69 24.50
CA GLY A 197 12.32 0.93 24.91
C GLY A 197 12.13 -0.57 24.76
N THR A 198 10.90 -1.09 24.77
CA THR A 198 10.60 -2.49 24.52
C THR A 198 9.51 -2.61 23.45
N ALA A 199 9.55 -3.69 22.65
CA ALA A 199 8.47 -4.00 21.74
C ALA A 199 7.16 -4.27 22.54
N PRO A 200 5.98 -3.79 22.06
CA PRO A 200 4.71 -4.08 22.72
C PRO A 200 4.45 -5.59 22.72
N ALA A 201 4.04 -6.12 23.87
CA ALA A 201 3.84 -7.55 24.07
C ALA A 201 2.47 -7.91 24.67
N SER A 202 1.77 -6.96 25.26
CA SER A 202 0.49 -7.19 25.93
C SER A 202 -0.63 -6.31 25.35
N SER A 203 -1.87 -6.71 25.58
CA SER A 203 -3.05 -5.90 25.22
C SER A 203 -3.02 -4.52 25.88
N THR A 204 -2.46 -4.43 27.08
CA THR A 204 -2.28 -3.16 27.80
C THR A 204 -1.29 -2.24 27.07
N ASP A 205 -0.20 -2.78 26.53
CA ASP A 205 0.78 -2.01 25.77
C ASP A 205 0.14 -1.44 24.50
N TYR A 206 -0.59 -2.26 23.75
CA TYR A 206 -1.28 -1.83 22.55
C TYR A 206 -2.36 -0.76 22.85
N ALA A 207 -3.11 -0.90 23.95
CA ALA A 207 -4.09 0.10 24.37
C ALA A 207 -3.41 1.45 24.68
N LYS A 208 -2.23 1.46 25.32
CA LYS A 208 -1.48 2.69 25.60
C LYS A 208 -0.93 3.33 24.32
N ILE A 209 -0.43 2.51 23.37
CA ILE A 209 0.02 2.98 22.06
C ILE A 209 -1.13 3.61 21.30
N GLU A 210 -2.28 2.93 21.23
CA GLU A 210 -3.48 3.43 20.57
C GLU A 210 -3.96 4.75 21.21
N SER A 211 -4.03 4.82 22.53
CA SER A 211 -4.39 6.04 23.28
C SER A 211 -3.45 7.21 22.98
N THR A 212 -2.14 6.94 22.88
CA THR A 212 -1.15 7.97 22.52
C THR A 212 -1.38 8.51 21.11
N MET A 213 -1.62 7.63 20.13
CA MET A 213 -1.94 8.02 18.75
C MET A 213 -3.25 8.81 18.68
N GLN A 214 -4.29 8.37 19.42
CA GLN A 214 -5.57 9.07 19.50
C GLN A 214 -5.43 10.47 20.10
N ASN A 215 -4.62 10.60 21.15
CA ASN A 215 -4.34 11.91 21.74
C ASN A 215 -3.54 12.82 20.78
N TYR A 216 -2.59 12.25 20.03
CA TYR A 216 -1.84 13.00 19.03
C TYR A 216 -2.71 13.52 17.88
N ALA A 217 -3.68 12.73 17.43
CA ALA A 217 -4.62 13.10 16.38
C ALA A 217 -5.98 13.62 16.91
N LYS A 218 -6.06 14.04 18.17
CA LYS A 218 -7.32 14.40 18.87
C LYS A 218 -8.16 15.45 18.15
N ASP A 219 -7.53 16.35 17.41
CA ASP A 219 -8.23 17.41 16.67
C ASP A 219 -9.11 16.86 15.52
N TYR A 220 -8.85 15.62 15.10
CA TYR A 220 -9.54 14.90 14.04
C TYR A 220 -10.39 13.72 14.56
N ARG A 221 -10.30 13.42 15.87
CA ARG A 221 -11.08 12.35 16.50
C ARG A 221 -12.49 12.85 16.88
N GLU A 222 -13.44 11.94 16.77
CA GLU A 222 -14.77 12.05 17.36
C GLU A 222 -14.97 10.84 18.29
N SER A 223 -15.28 11.10 19.55
CA SER A 223 -15.29 10.07 20.61
C SER A 223 -16.32 8.96 20.41
N GLU A 224 -17.32 9.22 19.61
CA GLU A 224 -18.42 8.29 19.31
C GLU A 224 -18.01 7.20 18.30
N TYR A 225 -16.94 7.45 17.53
CA TYR A 225 -16.44 6.54 16.51
C TYR A 225 -15.19 5.83 17.04
N ILE A 226 -15.21 4.50 17.00
CA ILE A 226 -14.15 3.68 17.61
C ILE A 226 -13.69 2.56 16.68
N ASP A 227 -12.41 2.20 16.77
CA ASP A 227 -11.84 1.06 16.09
C ASP A 227 -12.09 -0.22 16.89
N THR A 228 -13.28 -0.80 16.73
CA THR A 228 -13.68 -2.05 17.37
C THR A 228 -14.44 -2.96 16.41
N TRP A 229 -14.29 -4.26 16.58
CA TRP A 229 -15.04 -5.24 15.82
C TRP A 229 -16.54 -5.14 16.10
N TYR A 230 -17.35 -5.31 15.07
CA TYR A 230 -18.80 -5.33 15.19
C TYR A 230 -19.39 -6.66 14.71
N SER A 231 -19.14 -7.03 13.45
CA SER A 231 -19.56 -8.32 12.89
C SER A 231 -18.68 -8.73 11.71
N GLU A 232 -18.72 -9.99 11.33
CA GLU A 232 -18.00 -10.51 10.16
C GLU A 232 -18.50 -9.87 8.87
N GLU A 233 -19.81 -9.75 8.72
CA GLU A 233 -20.45 -9.20 7.51
C GLU A 233 -20.06 -7.75 7.26
N GLN A 234 -19.68 -7.04 8.32
CA GLN A 234 -19.35 -5.62 8.22
C GLN A 234 -17.86 -5.34 8.09
N HIS A 235 -17.02 -6.13 8.75
CA HIS A 235 -15.59 -5.87 8.80
C HIS A 235 -14.72 -6.91 8.09
N GLY A 236 -15.29 -8.04 7.66
CA GLY A 236 -14.51 -9.13 7.05
C GLY A 236 -13.50 -9.80 7.99
N PHE A 237 -13.79 -9.81 9.31
CA PHE A 237 -13.06 -10.55 10.34
C PHE A 237 -14.02 -11.46 11.08
N ALA A 238 -13.66 -12.74 11.22
CA ALA A 238 -14.52 -13.74 11.81
C ALA A 238 -14.79 -13.53 13.31
N SER A 239 -13.96 -12.76 14.01
CA SER A 239 -14.09 -12.50 15.44
C SER A 239 -13.44 -11.19 15.88
N ALA A 240 -13.84 -10.71 17.07
CA ALA A 240 -13.19 -9.60 17.73
C ALA A 240 -11.69 -9.86 18.01
N GLU A 241 -11.33 -11.11 18.27
CA GLU A 241 -9.95 -11.50 18.49
C GLU A 241 -9.12 -11.32 17.22
N GLU A 242 -9.59 -11.81 16.08
CA GLU A 242 -8.93 -11.64 14.79
C GLU A 242 -8.76 -10.15 14.44
N TYR A 243 -9.81 -9.36 14.59
CA TYR A 243 -9.78 -7.91 14.39
C TYR A 243 -8.74 -7.24 15.29
N ASN A 244 -8.75 -7.54 16.60
CA ASN A 244 -7.82 -6.94 17.56
C ASN A 244 -6.37 -7.36 17.28
N ASN A 245 -6.12 -8.62 16.94
CA ASN A 245 -4.80 -9.09 16.54
C ASN A 245 -4.29 -8.34 15.31
N HIS A 246 -5.15 -8.15 14.30
CA HIS A 246 -4.84 -7.37 13.11
C HIS A 246 -4.54 -5.90 13.45
N LYS A 247 -5.37 -5.25 14.27
CA LYS A 247 -5.13 -3.89 14.78
C LYS A 247 -3.81 -3.80 15.54
N ASN A 248 -3.49 -4.76 16.38
CA ASN A 248 -2.24 -4.78 17.14
C ASN A 248 -1.00 -4.87 16.22
N THR A 249 -1.06 -5.61 15.11
CA THR A 249 0.05 -5.62 14.14
C THR A 249 0.25 -4.25 13.49
N MET A 250 -0.82 -3.52 13.19
CA MET A 250 -0.76 -2.15 12.71
C MET A 250 -0.15 -1.21 13.76
N LEU A 251 -0.68 -1.22 14.99
CA LEU A 251 -0.18 -0.37 16.08
C LEU A 251 1.31 -0.60 16.34
N LYS A 252 1.73 -1.88 16.36
CA LYS A 252 3.15 -2.25 16.50
C LYS A 252 4.01 -1.68 15.38
N SER A 253 3.60 -1.86 14.12
CA SER A 253 4.36 -1.39 12.97
C SER A 253 4.48 0.14 12.96
N VAL A 254 3.40 0.86 13.26
CA VAL A 254 3.43 2.33 13.35
C VAL A 254 4.36 2.79 14.47
N TYR A 255 4.29 2.16 15.64
CA TYR A 255 5.17 2.46 16.77
C TYR A 255 6.66 2.22 16.44
N GLU A 256 6.97 1.07 15.83
CA GLU A 256 8.36 0.68 15.53
C GLU A 256 8.95 1.51 14.37
N ASN A 257 8.15 1.84 13.36
CA ASN A 257 8.63 2.52 12.15
C ASN A 257 8.42 4.05 12.18
N GLY A 258 7.58 4.56 13.06
CA GLY A 258 7.20 5.98 13.08
C GLY A 258 6.31 6.35 11.88
N GLY A 259 5.41 5.41 11.48
CA GLY A 259 4.49 5.62 10.38
C GLY A 259 4.00 4.35 9.69
N PHE A 260 3.27 4.55 8.60
CA PHE A 260 2.70 3.50 7.75
C PHE A 260 2.48 4.05 6.33
N TYR A 261 2.21 3.19 5.37
CA TYR A 261 1.83 3.61 4.03
C TYR A 261 0.31 3.57 3.85
N ILE A 262 -0.20 4.45 2.98
CA ILE A 262 -1.56 4.36 2.41
C ILE A 262 -1.47 4.36 0.89
N GLY A 263 -2.51 3.90 0.21
CA GLY A 263 -2.60 4.05 -1.23
C GLY A 263 -2.39 5.52 -1.64
N ARG A 264 -1.46 5.78 -2.57
CA ARG A 264 -1.24 7.12 -3.14
C ARG A 264 -2.52 7.67 -3.76
N TYR A 265 -3.27 6.77 -4.38
CA TYR A 265 -4.59 6.99 -4.96
C TYR A 265 -5.63 6.21 -4.16
N GLU A 266 -6.91 6.59 -4.25
CA GLU A 266 -8.01 5.74 -3.84
C GLU A 266 -7.96 4.40 -4.60
N ALA A 267 -8.63 3.38 -4.08
CA ALA A 267 -8.71 2.08 -4.73
C ALA A 267 -9.31 2.21 -6.13
N GLY A 268 -8.65 1.60 -7.10
CA GLY A 268 -9.02 1.66 -8.49
C GLY A 268 -9.08 0.27 -9.15
N THR A 269 -9.67 0.25 -10.33
CA THR A 269 -9.72 -0.94 -11.19
C THR A 269 -9.62 -0.54 -12.67
N ASN A 270 -9.11 -1.46 -13.49
CA ASN A 270 -9.06 -1.28 -14.94
C ASN A 270 -10.39 -1.61 -15.63
N THR A 271 -11.34 -2.25 -14.93
CA THR A 271 -12.64 -2.65 -15.44
C THR A 271 -13.73 -1.84 -14.75
N LEU A 272 -14.51 -1.08 -15.53
CA LEU A 272 -15.61 -0.28 -15.00
C LEU A 272 -16.66 -1.17 -14.33
N ARG A 273 -16.99 -0.82 -13.08
CA ARG A 273 -18.07 -1.44 -12.30
C ARG A 273 -19.27 -0.48 -12.27
N THR A 274 -20.46 -0.99 -12.52
CA THR A 274 -21.69 -0.18 -12.64
C THR A 274 -22.83 -0.64 -11.72
N SER A 275 -22.58 -1.70 -10.92
CA SER A 275 -23.50 -2.22 -9.90
C SER A 275 -22.74 -2.99 -8.83
N ASP A 276 -23.37 -3.24 -7.70
CA ASP A 276 -22.87 -4.07 -6.60
C ASP A 276 -22.88 -5.58 -6.92
N ASP A 277 -23.75 -6.01 -7.83
CA ASP A 277 -23.78 -7.39 -8.36
C ASP A 277 -22.65 -7.68 -9.36
N ALA A 278 -21.92 -6.63 -9.83
CA ALA A 278 -20.83 -6.82 -10.78
C ALA A 278 -19.69 -7.64 -10.15
N GLU A 279 -19.08 -8.53 -10.94
CA GLU A 279 -17.94 -9.34 -10.50
C GLU A 279 -16.81 -8.46 -9.93
N LEU A 280 -16.21 -8.94 -8.83
CA LEU A 280 -15.06 -8.26 -8.22
C LEU A 280 -13.83 -8.42 -9.13
N THR A 281 -13.27 -7.29 -9.52
CA THR A 281 -12.15 -7.19 -10.45
C THR A 281 -10.81 -7.09 -9.74
N THR A 282 -9.72 -7.00 -10.48
CA THR A 282 -8.38 -6.76 -9.92
C THR A 282 -8.30 -5.35 -9.35
N LEU A 283 -7.90 -5.26 -8.09
CA LEU A 283 -7.62 -3.99 -7.41
C LEU A 283 -6.27 -3.44 -7.85
N VAL A 284 -6.22 -2.15 -8.11
CA VAL A 284 -4.98 -1.40 -8.40
C VAL A 284 -4.96 -0.09 -7.63
N ILE A 285 -3.77 0.37 -7.27
CA ILE A 285 -3.53 1.70 -6.67
C ILE A 285 -2.69 2.50 -7.65
N LYS A 286 -3.34 3.01 -8.69
CA LYS A 286 -2.67 3.66 -9.83
C LYS A 286 -3.46 4.88 -10.31
N GLU A 287 -2.75 5.80 -10.94
CA GLU A 287 -3.36 6.91 -11.64
C GLU A 287 -4.23 6.45 -12.81
N GLY A 288 -5.34 7.15 -13.05
CA GLY A 288 -6.21 6.95 -14.22
C GLY A 288 -7.11 5.72 -14.17
N ALA A 289 -7.13 4.98 -13.07
CA ALA A 289 -8.03 3.86 -12.88
C ALA A 289 -9.48 4.34 -12.61
N TYR A 290 -10.46 3.52 -12.93
CA TYR A 290 -11.83 3.76 -12.47
C TYR A 290 -11.87 3.57 -10.94
N PRO A 291 -12.54 4.45 -10.16
CA PRO A 291 -12.73 4.21 -8.73
C PRO A 291 -13.33 2.82 -8.49
N TYR A 292 -12.78 2.07 -7.53
CA TYR A 292 -13.29 0.75 -7.17
C TYR A 292 -14.55 0.88 -6.31
N ASN A 293 -15.59 1.42 -6.91
CA ASN A 293 -16.89 1.64 -6.30
C ASN A 293 -17.80 0.40 -6.39
N TRP A 294 -19.06 0.52 -5.97
CA TRP A 294 -20.02 -0.59 -5.93
C TRP A 294 -19.51 -1.79 -5.13
N ILE A 295 -18.91 -1.52 -3.97
CA ILE A 295 -18.27 -2.52 -3.12
C ILE A 295 -18.74 -2.38 -1.67
N THR A 296 -18.99 -3.50 -0.99
CA THR A 296 -19.31 -3.52 0.43
C THR A 296 -18.05 -3.35 1.28
N ASN A 297 -18.21 -3.01 2.56
CA ASN A 297 -17.06 -2.88 3.47
C ASN A 297 -16.28 -4.20 3.60
N LYS A 298 -16.98 -5.34 3.77
CA LYS A 298 -16.35 -6.68 3.82
C LYS A 298 -15.55 -6.97 2.56
N GLN A 299 -16.12 -6.76 1.38
CA GLN A 299 -15.43 -6.99 0.10
C GLN A 299 -14.21 -6.07 -0.05
N ALA A 300 -14.33 -4.80 0.38
CA ALA A 300 -13.22 -3.84 0.35
C ALA A 300 -12.07 -4.28 1.27
N GLN A 301 -12.37 -4.83 2.46
CA GLN A 301 -11.38 -5.42 3.34
C GLN A 301 -10.71 -6.66 2.72
N GLU A 302 -11.47 -7.55 2.13
CA GLU A 302 -10.95 -8.74 1.44
C GLU A 302 -10.03 -8.32 0.27
N LYS A 303 -10.45 -7.36 -0.55
CA LYS A 303 -9.63 -6.80 -1.63
C LYS A 303 -8.38 -6.09 -1.13
N SER A 304 -8.47 -5.36 -0.03
CA SER A 304 -7.30 -4.71 0.57
C SER A 304 -6.25 -5.73 1.03
N LYS A 305 -6.67 -6.87 1.60
CA LYS A 305 -5.75 -7.96 2.00
C LYS A 305 -4.96 -8.56 0.82
N GLU A 306 -5.53 -8.53 -0.41
CA GLU A 306 -4.86 -9.03 -1.62
C GLU A 306 -3.62 -8.21 -2.00
N LEU A 307 -3.49 -6.96 -1.52
CA LEU A 307 -2.35 -6.09 -1.79
C LEU A 307 -1.17 -6.29 -0.82
N ALA A 308 -1.24 -7.26 0.08
CA ALA A 308 -0.10 -7.61 0.93
C ALA A 308 1.13 -7.90 0.06
N THR A 309 2.23 -7.22 0.34
CA THR A 309 3.41 -7.26 -0.53
C THR A 309 4.71 -7.19 0.26
N GLY A 310 5.73 -7.90 -0.21
CA GLY A 310 7.07 -7.85 0.36
C GLY A 310 7.15 -8.16 1.86
N GLY A 311 6.28 -9.05 2.36
CA GLY A 311 6.20 -9.43 3.78
C GLY A 311 5.47 -8.40 4.66
N LYS A 312 4.75 -7.46 4.05
CA LYS A 312 3.94 -6.44 4.73
C LYS A 312 2.46 -6.74 4.61
N THR A 313 1.71 -6.36 5.64
CA THR A 313 0.26 -6.53 5.73
C THR A 313 -0.44 -5.36 5.05
N SER A 314 -1.46 -5.64 4.23
CA SER A 314 -2.36 -4.64 3.68
C SER A 314 -3.79 -4.85 4.17
N SER A 315 -4.53 -3.76 4.37
CA SER A 315 -5.89 -3.75 4.92
C SER A 315 -6.61 -2.45 4.58
N LEU A 316 -7.91 -2.40 4.80
CA LEU A 316 -8.59 -1.12 4.98
C LEU A 316 -7.94 -0.33 6.12
N MET A 317 -7.98 0.99 6.05
CA MET A 317 -7.54 1.85 7.15
C MET A 317 -8.46 1.67 8.37
N PHE A 318 -7.86 1.65 9.56
CA PHE A 318 -8.57 1.93 10.80
C PHE A 318 -8.93 3.42 10.88
N GLY A 319 -9.95 3.76 11.65
CA GLY A 319 -10.34 5.17 11.87
C GLY A 319 -9.18 6.01 12.40
N ILE A 320 -8.40 5.47 13.33
CA ILE A 320 -7.20 6.15 13.84
C ILE A 320 -6.16 6.40 12.73
N GLN A 321 -6.02 5.52 11.74
CA GLN A 321 -5.08 5.75 10.64
C GLN A 321 -5.53 6.92 9.77
N TRP A 322 -6.83 7.08 9.50
CA TRP A 322 -7.34 8.24 8.77
C TRP A 322 -7.07 9.55 9.53
N ASP A 323 -7.33 9.57 10.85
CA ASP A 323 -7.05 10.74 11.67
C ASP A 323 -5.56 11.09 11.70
N LEU A 324 -4.69 10.09 11.72
CA LEU A 324 -3.24 10.25 11.60
C LEU A 324 -2.80 10.78 10.23
N VAL A 325 -3.50 10.40 9.15
CA VAL A 325 -3.26 10.98 7.80
C VAL A 325 -3.54 12.48 7.82
N LEU A 326 -4.68 12.90 8.37
CA LEU A 326 -5.02 14.33 8.47
C LEU A 326 -4.02 15.09 9.34
N LYS A 327 -3.59 14.49 10.46
CA LYS A 327 -2.58 15.08 11.34
C LYS A 327 -1.20 15.18 10.66
N HIS A 328 -0.83 14.19 9.87
CA HIS A 328 0.39 14.24 9.05
C HIS A 328 0.36 15.39 8.04
N ILE A 329 -0.76 15.55 7.32
CA ILE A 329 -0.94 16.63 6.34
C ILE A 329 -0.84 18.00 7.01
N GLU A 330 -1.48 18.19 8.16
CA GLU A 330 -1.39 19.43 8.95
C GLU A 330 0.04 19.72 9.39
N ASN A 331 0.72 18.74 9.99
CA ASN A 331 2.07 18.91 10.52
C ASN A 331 3.11 19.22 9.42
N LYS A 332 2.95 18.64 8.25
CA LYS A 332 3.80 18.93 7.08
C LYS A 332 3.40 20.24 6.37
N LYS A 333 2.40 20.95 6.89
CA LYS A 333 1.86 22.20 6.30
C LYS A 333 1.33 22.00 4.88
N GLY A 334 0.88 20.78 4.57
CA GLY A 334 0.24 20.47 3.29
C GLY A 334 -1.11 21.16 3.17
N LYS A 335 -1.90 21.13 4.25
CA LYS A 335 -3.19 21.81 4.41
C LYS A 335 -3.34 22.35 5.83
N THR A 336 -4.09 23.40 5.98
CA THR A 336 -4.48 23.94 7.28
C THR A 336 -5.61 23.10 7.91
N GLN A 337 -5.77 23.18 9.22
CA GLN A 337 -6.89 22.52 9.91
C GLN A 337 -8.25 22.97 9.35
N ALA A 338 -8.38 24.23 8.94
CA ALA A 338 -9.61 24.75 8.33
C ALA A 338 -9.91 24.07 6.99
N GLU A 339 -8.91 23.87 6.12
CA GLU A 339 -9.05 23.17 4.85
C GLU A 339 -9.36 21.67 5.03
N LEU A 340 -8.95 21.07 6.15
CA LEU A 340 -9.19 19.65 6.45
C LEU A 340 -10.55 19.40 7.10
N LYS A 341 -11.07 20.35 7.94
CA LYS A 341 -12.25 20.17 8.81
C LYS A 341 -13.44 21.05 8.45
N ILE A 342 -13.24 22.20 7.82
CA ILE A 342 -14.29 23.20 7.63
C ILE A 342 -14.68 23.31 6.16
N ASP A 343 -13.69 23.44 5.26
CA ASP A 343 -13.93 23.56 3.83
C ASP A 343 -12.75 23.00 3.02
N SER A 344 -13.00 21.91 2.31
CA SER A 344 -12.02 21.25 1.44
C SER A 344 -12.23 21.57 -0.05
N THR A 345 -13.10 22.52 -0.43
CA THR A 345 -13.40 22.86 -1.84
C THR A 345 -12.18 23.26 -2.65
N THR A 346 -11.16 23.84 -2.00
CA THR A 346 -9.94 24.30 -2.68
C THR A 346 -9.06 23.17 -3.21
N TRP A 347 -9.22 21.95 -2.72
CA TRP A 347 -8.36 20.82 -3.06
C TRP A 347 -9.09 19.45 -3.20
N GLY A 348 -10.42 19.45 -3.13
CA GLY A 348 -11.24 18.25 -3.25
C GLY A 348 -12.20 18.29 -4.46
N ASN A 349 -12.61 17.10 -4.89
CA ASN A 349 -13.63 16.95 -5.93
C ASN A 349 -15.03 16.92 -5.30
N TYR A 350 -15.61 18.10 -5.11
CA TYR A 350 -16.96 18.32 -4.55
C TYR A 350 -17.89 18.92 -5.60
N ARG A 351 -19.19 18.79 -5.40
CA ARG A 351 -20.21 19.39 -6.29
C ARG A 351 -20.07 20.91 -6.39
N ASN A 352 -19.77 21.57 -5.26
CA ASN A 352 -19.53 23.00 -5.16
C ASN A 352 -18.10 23.48 -5.45
N ALA A 353 -17.25 22.61 -6.04
CA ALA A 353 -15.92 22.98 -6.50
C ALA A 353 -15.88 23.09 -8.03
N THR A 354 -15.23 24.14 -8.57
CA THR A 354 -14.94 24.26 -10.00
C THR A 354 -13.44 24.25 -10.24
N PHE A 355 -12.99 23.50 -11.25
CA PHE A 355 -11.57 23.39 -11.59
C PHE A 355 -11.37 22.72 -12.94
N GLU A 356 -10.14 22.78 -13.45
CA GLU A 356 -9.74 22.13 -14.67
C GLU A 356 -9.20 20.72 -14.43
N VAL A 357 -9.64 19.79 -15.27
CA VAL A 357 -9.14 18.41 -15.35
C VAL A 357 -8.44 18.25 -16.68
N THR A 358 -7.17 17.88 -16.67
CA THR A 358 -6.33 17.82 -17.88
C THR A 358 -5.90 16.41 -18.26
N LYS A 359 -6.24 15.40 -17.46
CA LYS A 359 -5.89 14.00 -17.69
C LYS A 359 -7.00 13.08 -17.15
N GLY A 360 -6.92 11.80 -17.52
CA GLY A 360 -7.87 10.78 -17.06
C GLY A 360 -9.24 10.90 -17.71
N LYS A 361 -10.27 10.50 -16.97
CA LYS A 361 -11.65 10.44 -17.46
C LYS A 361 -12.61 11.01 -16.40
N TYR A 362 -13.80 11.40 -16.86
CA TYR A 362 -14.87 11.89 -16.00
C TYR A 362 -16.21 11.23 -16.35
N SER A 363 -17.09 11.15 -15.35
CA SER A 363 -18.46 10.65 -15.49
C SER A 363 -19.46 11.68 -14.97
N THR A 364 -20.57 11.84 -15.69
CA THR A 364 -21.72 12.70 -15.37
C THR A 364 -23.00 11.91 -15.12
N ASP A 365 -22.93 10.57 -15.07
CA ASP A 365 -24.04 9.65 -15.02
C ASP A 365 -23.89 8.56 -13.93
N TYR A 366 -23.49 8.97 -12.72
CA TYR A 366 -23.28 8.05 -11.57
C TYR A 366 -22.19 6.99 -11.80
N GLY A 367 -21.17 7.32 -12.58
CA GLY A 367 -20.09 6.39 -12.86
C GLY A 367 -20.46 5.25 -13.81
N LYS A 368 -21.59 5.34 -14.53
CA LYS A 368 -22.00 4.31 -15.48
C LYS A 368 -21.21 4.36 -16.78
N THR A 369 -20.86 5.57 -17.21
CA THR A 369 -19.97 5.78 -18.36
C THR A 369 -18.93 6.81 -18.05
N PHE A 370 -17.75 6.70 -18.67
CA PHE A 370 -16.66 7.66 -18.53
C PHE A 370 -16.25 8.20 -19.88
N GLN A 371 -15.99 9.49 -19.93
CA GLN A 371 -15.50 10.19 -21.09
C GLN A 371 -14.04 10.56 -20.90
N GLU A 372 -13.22 10.39 -21.95
CA GLU A 372 -11.83 10.83 -21.96
C GLU A 372 -11.73 12.35 -21.87
N VAL A 373 -10.79 12.84 -21.08
CA VAL A 373 -10.43 14.26 -21.06
C VAL A 373 -9.55 14.56 -22.29
N ASN A 374 -10.13 15.15 -23.32
CA ASN A 374 -9.42 15.56 -24.53
C ASN A 374 -9.04 17.04 -24.41
N GLY A 375 -7.79 17.32 -24.05
CA GLY A 375 -7.33 18.68 -23.73
C GLY A 375 -7.68 19.06 -22.29
N THR A 376 -8.54 20.04 -22.11
CA THR A 376 -8.96 20.51 -20.78
C THR A 376 -10.47 20.34 -20.62
N TYR A 377 -10.91 19.72 -19.55
CA TYR A 377 -12.31 19.69 -19.13
C TYR A 377 -12.48 20.58 -17.90
N THR A 378 -13.25 21.65 -18.03
CA THR A 378 -13.61 22.49 -16.90
C THR A 378 -14.78 21.85 -16.16
N LYS A 379 -14.53 21.33 -14.97
CA LYS A 379 -15.58 20.86 -14.08
C LYS A 379 -16.41 22.04 -13.62
N PRO A 380 -17.70 22.10 -14.00
CA PRO A 380 -18.53 23.24 -13.67
C PRO A 380 -18.99 23.20 -12.20
N LEU A 381 -19.30 24.35 -11.66
CA LEU A 381 -19.93 24.52 -10.36
C LEU A 381 -21.38 24.07 -10.43
N PHE A 382 -21.83 23.20 -9.53
CA PHE A 382 -23.20 22.70 -9.42
C PHE A 382 -23.80 22.14 -10.72
N SER A 383 -22.99 21.49 -11.53
CA SER A 383 -23.37 21.07 -12.88
C SER A 383 -24.49 20.04 -12.95
N THR A 384 -24.61 19.21 -11.94
CA THR A 384 -25.68 18.21 -11.79
C THR A 384 -25.92 17.95 -10.31
N ASP A 385 -27.09 17.46 -9.94
CA ASP A 385 -27.34 16.95 -8.57
C ASP A 385 -26.46 15.74 -8.24
N GLU A 386 -25.82 15.17 -9.24
CA GLU A 386 -25.08 13.91 -9.20
C GLU A 386 -23.56 14.08 -9.02
N GLY A 387 -23.06 15.32 -9.14
CA GLY A 387 -21.62 15.59 -9.13
C GLY A 387 -20.89 15.04 -10.37
N ILE A 388 -19.59 15.23 -10.41
CA ILE A 388 -18.71 14.71 -11.49
C ILE A 388 -17.70 13.74 -10.86
N LEU A 389 -17.84 12.45 -11.18
CA LEU A 389 -16.90 11.42 -10.73
C LEU A 389 -15.68 11.40 -11.65
N LEU A 390 -14.49 11.40 -11.08
CA LEU A 390 -13.21 11.36 -11.80
C LEU A 390 -12.53 9.99 -11.64
N THR A 391 -11.71 9.62 -12.62
CA THR A 391 -10.75 8.53 -12.42
C THR A 391 -9.68 8.94 -11.41
N THR A 392 -9.05 7.97 -10.75
CA THR A 392 -8.07 8.18 -9.70
C THR A 392 -6.92 9.10 -10.16
N GLY A 393 -6.59 10.11 -9.38
CA GLY A 393 -5.49 11.02 -9.69
C GLY A 393 -5.67 11.88 -10.94
N ALA A 394 -6.89 12.14 -11.39
CA ALA A 394 -7.18 12.89 -12.62
C ALA A 394 -6.74 14.36 -12.60
N THR A 395 -6.41 14.91 -11.45
CA THR A 395 -5.92 16.29 -11.31
C THR A 395 -4.95 16.44 -10.16
N GLU A 396 -3.86 17.18 -10.40
CA GLU A 396 -2.88 17.52 -9.35
C GLU A 396 -3.49 18.40 -8.24
N ARG A 397 -4.52 19.18 -8.57
CA ARG A 397 -5.24 20.01 -7.61
C ARG A 397 -5.81 19.20 -6.42
N ASN A 398 -6.24 17.98 -6.66
CA ASN A 398 -6.81 17.10 -5.66
C ASN A 398 -5.73 16.31 -4.91
N SER A 399 -4.49 16.77 -4.93
CA SER A 399 -3.38 16.12 -4.23
C SER A 399 -2.80 16.96 -3.10
N VAL A 400 -2.27 16.29 -2.10
CA VAL A 400 -1.50 16.85 -1.00
C VAL A 400 -0.45 15.84 -0.55
N LEU A 401 0.82 16.22 -0.50
CA LEU A 401 1.92 15.34 -0.07
C LEU A 401 1.91 13.98 -0.81
N ASN A 402 1.68 14.00 -2.11
CA ASN A 402 1.54 12.78 -2.93
C ASN A 402 0.33 11.88 -2.58
N ILE A 403 -0.67 12.37 -1.85
CA ILE A 403 -1.94 11.69 -1.59
C ILE A 403 -2.99 12.35 -2.49
N TYR A 404 -3.61 11.58 -3.37
CA TYR A 404 -4.64 12.06 -4.31
C TYR A 404 -6.04 11.69 -3.82
N ASP A 405 -7.02 12.53 -4.14
CA ASP A 405 -8.46 12.28 -3.98
C ASP A 405 -8.90 11.94 -2.54
N LEU A 406 -8.16 12.39 -1.50
CA LEU A 406 -8.53 12.18 -0.10
C LEU A 406 -9.76 13.01 0.31
N ALA A 407 -10.07 14.06 -0.44
CA ALA A 407 -11.17 14.99 -0.22
C ALA A 407 -12.13 14.96 -1.41
N GLY A 408 -13.34 14.47 -1.18
CA GLY A 408 -14.35 14.31 -2.25
C GLY A 408 -14.04 13.12 -3.17
N ASN A 409 -14.49 13.17 -4.41
CA ASN A 409 -14.52 12.11 -5.41
C ASN A 409 -15.38 10.92 -4.96
N VAL A 410 -14.87 9.98 -4.15
CA VAL A 410 -15.64 8.92 -3.52
C VAL A 410 -15.36 8.87 -2.03
N SER A 411 -16.37 8.54 -1.22
CA SER A 411 -16.16 8.21 0.19
C SER A 411 -15.40 6.89 0.31
N GLU A 412 -14.57 6.76 1.34
CA GLU A 412 -13.70 5.62 1.51
C GLU A 412 -14.08 4.80 2.75
N TRP A 413 -14.38 3.50 2.58
CA TRP A 413 -14.62 2.57 3.67
C TRP A 413 -13.42 2.49 4.62
N THR A 414 -13.71 2.41 5.92
CA THR A 414 -12.73 2.15 6.99
C THR A 414 -13.18 0.98 7.87
N LEU A 415 -12.27 0.54 8.75
CA LEU A 415 -12.56 -0.44 9.81
C LEU A 415 -13.11 0.23 11.09
N GLU A 416 -13.42 1.52 11.03
CA GLU A 416 -14.03 2.27 12.13
C GLU A 416 -15.49 1.86 12.30
N LYS A 417 -15.92 1.71 13.56
CA LYS A 417 -17.32 1.43 13.88
C LYS A 417 -18.10 2.73 14.06
N GLY A 418 -19.20 2.85 13.35
CA GLY A 418 -20.15 3.93 13.46
C GLY A 418 -21.02 3.85 14.70
N VAL A 419 -21.76 4.92 14.95
CA VAL A 419 -22.63 5.07 16.13
C VAL A 419 -23.96 4.31 16.01
N TYR A 420 -24.41 4.03 14.80
CA TYR A 420 -25.69 3.35 14.54
C TYR A 420 -25.47 1.87 14.27
N THR A 421 -26.28 1.01 14.90
CA THR A 421 -26.18 -0.44 14.74
C THR A 421 -26.56 -0.92 13.34
N GLU A 422 -27.48 -0.22 12.66
CA GLU A 422 -27.90 -0.56 11.29
C GLU A 422 -26.92 -0.07 10.22
N PHE A 423 -26.10 0.94 10.57
CA PHE A 423 -25.10 1.55 9.70
C PHE A 423 -23.75 1.61 10.42
N ALA A 424 -23.24 0.45 10.77
CA ALA A 424 -22.13 0.36 11.71
C ALA A 424 -20.76 0.67 11.07
N SER A 425 -20.61 0.58 9.75
CA SER A 425 -19.36 0.94 9.10
C SER A 425 -19.29 2.44 8.80
N VAL A 426 -18.07 2.96 8.76
CA VAL A 426 -17.80 4.38 8.53
C VAL A 426 -17.11 4.58 7.20
N CYS A 427 -17.64 5.52 6.41
CA CYS A 427 -16.97 6.10 5.26
C CYS A 427 -16.33 7.43 5.65
N ARG A 428 -15.18 7.75 5.05
CA ARG A 428 -14.45 8.98 5.27
C ARG A 428 -14.29 9.77 3.96
N GLY A 429 -14.00 11.07 4.05
CA GLY A 429 -13.58 11.89 2.92
C GLY A 429 -14.68 12.45 2.01
N THR A 430 -15.92 12.02 2.15
CA THR A 430 -17.10 12.46 1.37
C THR A 430 -17.00 12.25 -0.15
N THR A 431 -17.93 12.77 -0.94
CA THR A 431 -18.08 12.39 -2.35
C THR A 431 -18.15 13.60 -3.29
N CYS A 432 -18.01 13.34 -4.59
CA CYS A 432 -18.21 14.36 -5.63
C CYS A 432 -19.64 14.91 -5.69
N CYS A 433 -20.62 14.23 -5.06
CA CYS A 433 -22.03 14.65 -4.99
C CYS A 433 -22.33 15.55 -3.80
N ASP A 434 -21.42 15.66 -2.85
CA ASP A 434 -21.55 16.48 -1.67
C ASP A 434 -21.04 17.92 -1.92
N ASP A 435 -21.57 18.88 -1.15
CA ASP A 435 -21.04 20.24 -1.10
C ASP A 435 -20.05 20.33 0.06
N SER A 436 -18.77 20.62 -0.22
CA SER A 436 -17.83 20.87 0.87
C SER A 436 -18.27 22.08 1.70
N GLY A 437 -18.21 21.94 2.99
CA GLY A 437 -18.66 22.90 4.00
C GLY A 437 -18.88 22.19 5.32
N SER A 438 -19.52 22.75 6.27
CA SER A 438 -19.64 22.42 7.69
C SER A 438 -19.61 20.93 8.10
N PHE A 439 -19.98 20.00 7.22
CA PHE A 439 -20.02 18.56 7.52
C PHE A 439 -19.37 17.66 6.45
N ASP A 440 -19.06 18.20 5.29
CA ASP A 440 -18.59 17.43 4.13
C ASP A 440 -17.16 17.85 3.72
N THR A 441 -16.17 17.30 4.43
CA THR A 441 -14.77 17.63 4.27
C THR A 441 -13.92 16.35 4.27
N ALA A 442 -12.60 16.48 4.09
CA ALA A 442 -11.68 15.36 4.24
C ALA A 442 -11.75 14.69 5.63
N CYS A 443 -12.14 15.44 6.67
CA CYS A 443 -12.28 14.94 8.05
C CYS A 443 -13.59 14.18 8.28
N SER A 444 -14.57 14.32 7.42
CA SER A 444 -15.93 13.84 7.65
C SER A 444 -16.02 12.35 7.89
N ARG A 445 -16.99 11.98 8.70
CA ARG A 445 -17.43 10.62 8.96
C ARG A 445 -18.90 10.48 8.58
N LYS A 446 -19.18 9.48 7.76
CA LYS A 446 -20.56 9.11 7.41
C LYS A 446 -20.78 7.65 7.76
N ASN A 447 -21.85 7.35 8.50
CA ASN A 447 -22.28 5.98 8.72
C ASN A 447 -22.82 5.42 7.41
N GLY A 448 -22.33 4.28 6.97
CA GLY A 448 -22.67 3.63 5.71
C GLY A 448 -23.40 2.32 5.92
N ASP A 449 -24.35 2.03 5.02
CA ASP A 449 -24.92 0.70 4.86
C ASP A 449 -23.83 -0.23 4.34
N THR A 450 -23.48 -1.23 5.13
CA THR A 450 -22.41 -2.18 4.83
C THR A 450 -22.78 -3.23 3.79
N TYR A 451 -24.09 -3.41 3.53
CA TYR A 451 -24.61 -4.49 2.71
C TYR A 451 -24.76 -4.11 1.23
N SER A 452 -24.78 -2.81 0.91
CA SER A 452 -24.92 -2.35 -0.46
C SER A 452 -23.76 -1.48 -0.91
N GLY A 453 -23.19 -1.85 -2.06
CA GLY A 453 -22.23 -1.00 -2.76
C GLY A 453 -22.93 0.21 -3.39
N ARG A 454 -22.24 1.35 -3.44
CA ARG A 454 -22.72 2.59 -4.08
C ARG A 454 -21.68 3.13 -5.04
N PHE A 455 -22.10 3.87 -6.06
CA PHE A 455 -21.18 4.50 -6.99
C PHE A 455 -20.27 5.56 -6.33
N THR A 456 -20.70 6.11 -5.21
CA THR A 456 -19.98 7.14 -4.45
C THR A 456 -19.10 6.59 -3.34
N VAL A 457 -19.01 5.26 -3.18
CA VAL A 457 -18.24 4.65 -2.08
C VAL A 457 -17.22 3.69 -2.66
N SER A 458 -15.97 3.90 -2.29
CA SER A 458 -14.80 3.10 -2.60
C SER A 458 -14.01 2.85 -1.30
N PHE A 459 -12.70 2.77 -1.35
CA PHE A 459 -11.83 2.58 -0.19
C PHE A 459 -10.39 2.98 -0.51
N ARG A 460 -9.55 3.05 0.51
CA ARG A 460 -8.10 3.26 0.36
C ARG A 460 -7.37 2.26 1.26
N PRO A 461 -6.57 1.35 0.72
CA PRO A 461 -5.77 0.44 1.53
C PRO A 461 -4.64 1.15 2.25
N ALA A 462 -4.28 0.61 3.43
CA ALA A 462 -3.03 0.91 4.13
C ALA A 462 -2.09 -0.30 4.08
N LEU A 463 -0.78 -0.05 4.31
CA LEU A 463 0.28 -1.07 4.29
C LEU A 463 1.24 -0.85 5.47
N TRP A 464 1.49 -1.90 6.27
CA TRP A 464 2.38 -1.86 7.44
C TRP A 464 3.20 -3.12 7.67
#